data_877b83d7950b7a49cac63d4a70a41931
#
_entry.id   877b83d7950b7a49cac63d4a70a41931
#
_cell.length_a   1.000
_cell.length_b   1.000
_cell.length_c   1.000
_cell.angle_alpha   90.00
_cell.angle_beta   90.00
_cell.angle_gamma   90.00
#
_symmetry.space_group_name_H-M   'P 1'
#
loop_
_entity.id
_entity.type
_entity.pdbx_description
1 polymer ?
#
loop_
_entity_poly.entity_id
_entity_poly.type
_entity_poly.pdbx_seq_one_letter_code
_entity_poly.pdbx_strand_id
1 'polypeptide(L)'
;MKKKIHKVTFLIDKKNNWIKSYLSKNNLLFKNRYSYKFSNNIDTIVDQDILFIVNYTKVLSDSFLQGNRLNLVIHASDLPKDRGFAPVANQVLRGKNEIYISLIEANKKVDTGCIFLKQKFYLKGTDLYDEIRSKTAIAMIKIINSFLKQYPSKINRKFQKGKSNFNKKRTDKDNKLNINRSIKKQFHILRLSSNKNFPAYFYNQGEKYILKIYKDKKK
;
A
#
# COMPACT_ATOMS: atom_id res chain seq x y z
N MET A 1 1.56 -25.86 29.12
CA MET A 1 2.03 -25.90 27.73
C MET A 1 2.47 -24.47 27.30
N LYS A 2 3.73 -24.25 26.83
CA LYS A 2 4.16 -22.97 26.29
C LYS A 2 3.36 -22.66 25.02
N LYS A 3 2.66 -21.52 24.98
CA LYS A 3 1.94 -21.08 23.77
C LYS A 3 2.94 -20.92 22.62
N LYS A 4 2.67 -21.53 21.46
CA LYS A 4 3.48 -21.38 20.25
C LYS A 4 3.49 -19.91 19.83
N ILE A 5 4.67 -19.33 19.68
CA ILE A 5 4.86 -17.99 19.12
C ILE A 5 5.01 -18.14 17.60
N HIS A 6 4.13 -17.51 16.84
CA HIS A 6 4.16 -17.54 15.38
C HIS A 6 5.19 -16.57 14.80
N LYS A 7 5.96 -17.03 13.81
CA LYS A 7 6.93 -16.23 13.07
C LYS A 7 6.21 -15.37 12.02
N VAL A 8 6.28 -14.06 12.14
CA VAL A 8 5.69 -13.10 11.19
C VAL A 8 6.77 -12.23 10.60
N THR A 9 6.92 -12.29 9.28
CA THR A 9 7.86 -11.42 8.57
C THR A 9 7.12 -10.45 7.66
N PHE A 10 7.59 -9.20 7.65
CA PHE A 10 7.18 -8.18 6.70
C PHE A 10 8.24 -8.03 5.62
N LEU A 11 7.90 -8.43 4.39
CA LEU A 11 8.72 -8.18 3.21
C LEU A 11 8.37 -6.82 2.63
N ILE A 12 9.32 -5.89 2.66
CA ILE A 12 9.13 -4.50 2.22
C ILE A 12 10.24 -4.13 1.25
N ASP A 13 9.90 -3.56 0.10
CA ASP A 13 10.88 -3.11 -0.89
C ASP A 13 11.78 -2.00 -0.30
N LYS A 14 13.10 -2.08 -0.53
CA LYS A 14 14.09 -1.10 -0.07
C LYS A 14 13.74 0.33 -0.50
N LYS A 15 13.21 0.49 -1.72
CA LYS A 15 12.80 1.80 -2.27
C LYS A 15 11.45 2.29 -1.72
N ASN A 16 10.62 1.39 -1.16
CA ASN A 16 9.28 1.70 -0.64
C ASN A 16 9.18 1.51 0.88
N ASN A 17 10.27 1.68 1.60
CA ASN A 17 10.39 1.38 3.03
C ASN A 17 9.68 2.37 3.97
N TRP A 18 9.03 3.40 3.44
CA TRP A 18 8.32 4.41 4.23
C TRP A 18 7.31 3.83 5.23
N ILE A 19 6.68 2.71 4.87
CA ILE A 19 5.72 2.03 5.74
C ILE A 19 6.38 1.39 6.96
N LYS A 20 7.67 1.05 6.88
CA LYS A 20 8.41 0.39 7.96
C LYS A 20 8.40 1.23 9.24
N SER A 21 8.54 2.55 9.14
CA SER A 21 8.52 3.46 10.29
C SER A 21 7.17 3.44 11.02
N TYR A 22 6.06 3.25 10.31
CA TYR A 22 4.74 3.11 10.91
C TYR A 22 4.54 1.74 11.55
N LEU A 23 5.01 0.66 10.90
CA LEU A 23 4.91 -0.71 11.43
C LEU A 23 5.78 -0.90 12.68
N SER A 24 6.97 -0.31 12.73
CA SER A 24 7.91 -0.44 13.85
C SER A 24 7.57 0.41 15.08
N LYS A 25 6.68 1.38 14.96
CA LYS A 25 6.29 2.31 16.05
C LYS A 25 5.23 1.74 16.99
N ASN A 26 5.36 0.49 17.42
CA ASN A 26 4.45 -0.17 18.39
C ASN A 26 3.00 -0.35 17.95
N ASN A 27 2.72 -0.22 16.67
CA ASN A 27 1.37 -0.36 16.14
C ASN A 27 0.97 -1.81 15.84
N LEU A 28 1.92 -2.75 15.95
CA LEU A 28 1.66 -4.19 15.81
C LEU A 28 1.28 -4.76 17.18
N LEU A 29 0.09 -5.34 17.22
CA LEU A 29 -0.51 -5.92 18.43
C LEU A 29 -0.10 -7.39 18.59
N PHE A 30 -0.44 -7.98 19.74
CA PHE A 30 -0.29 -9.41 20.01
C PHE A 30 1.16 -9.92 20.06
N LYS A 31 2.10 -9.12 20.60
CA LYS A 31 3.52 -9.49 20.75
C LYS A 31 3.75 -10.77 21.57
N ASN A 32 2.80 -11.14 22.40
CA ASN A 32 2.81 -12.41 23.15
C ASN A 32 2.43 -13.64 22.30
N ARG A 33 1.95 -13.45 21.08
CA ARG A 33 1.55 -14.52 20.14
C ARG A 33 2.40 -14.53 18.87
N TYR A 34 3.04 -13.41 18.53
CA TYR A 34 3.76 -13.22 17.27
C TYR A 34 5.13 -12.61 17.51
N SER A 35 6.14 -13.20 16.85
CA SER A 35 7.47 -12.62 16.70
C SER A 35 7.55 -11.91 15.35
N TYR A 36 7.90 -10.62 15.35
CA TYR A 36 7.90 -9.79 14.16
C TYR A 36 9.30 -9.53 13.63
N LYS A 37 9.51 -9.80 12.33
CA LYS A 37 10.74 -9.50 11.59
C LYS A 37 10.43 -8.62 10.38
N PHE A 38 11.36 -7.75 10.01
CA PHE A 38 11.29 -6.93 8.78
C PHE A 38 12.45 -7.29 7.89
N SER A 39 12.18 -7.56 6.62
CA SER A 39 13.21 -7.84 5.62
C SER A 39 12.90 -7.14 4.29
N ASN A 40 13.94 -6.83 3.54
CA ASN A 40 13.89 -6.43 2.14
C ASN A 40 14.61 -7.42 1.22
N ASN A 41 15.17 -8.47 1.79
CA ASN A 41 15.85 -9.56 1.09
C ASN A 41 15.07 -10.87 1.28
N ILE A 42 14.67 -11.47 0.16
CA ILE A 42 13.91 -12.73 0.14
C ILE A 42 14.75 -13.90 0.64
N ASP A 43 16.06 -13.92 0.40
CA ASP A 43 16.95 -15.01 0.79
C ASP A 43 17.05 -15.19 2.32
N THR A 44 16.68 -14.16 3.07
CA THR A 44 16.66 -14.19 4.56
C THR A 44 15.31 -14.65 5.13
N ILE A 45 14.36 -15.01 4.28
CA ILE A 45 12.99 -15.36 4.64
C ILE A 45 12.75 -16.83 4.34
N VAL A 46 12.72 -17.65 5.37
CA VAL A 46 12.50 -19.09 5.29
C VAL A 46 11.56 -19.52 6.41
N ASP A 47 10.63 -20.43 6.10
CA ASP A 47 9.75 -21.09 7.08
C ASP A 47 9.01 -20.10 7.99
N GLN A 48 8.30 -19.14 7.38
CA GLN A 48 7.47 -18.21 8.13
C GLN A 48 6.04 -18.76 8.31
N ASP A 49 5.46 -18.59 9.51
CA ASP A 49 4.04 -18.87 9.71
C ASP A 49 3.19 -17.88 8.89
N ILE A 50 3.61 -16.60 8.85
CA ILE A 50 2.94 -15.57 8.05
C ILE A 50 3.99 -14.63 7.43
N LEU A 51 3.93 -14.46 6.12
CA LEU A 51 4.67 -13.46 5.37
C LEU A 51 3.72 -12.37 4.89
N PHE A 52 3.84 -11.16 5.42
CA PHE A 52 3.16 -9.98 4.87
C PHE A 52 4.04 -9.31 3.82
N ILE A 53 3.54 -9.23 2.58
CA ILE A 53 4.18 -8.56 1.46
C ILE A 53 3.58 -7.16 1.34
N VAL A 54 4.37 -6.14 1.67
CA VAL A 54 3.90 -4.76 1.82
C VAL A 54 4.71 -3.82 0.94
N ASN A 55 4.07 -3.16 -0.01
CA ASN A 55 4.74 -2.25 -0.96
C ASN A 55 5.96 -2.89 -1.67
N TYR A 56 5.91 -4.17 -1.92
CA TYR A 56 6.95 -4.92 -2.63
C TYR A 56 6.62 -4.95 -4.12
N THR A 57 7.60 -4.63 -4.96
CA THR A 57 7.37 -4.37 -6.40
C THR A 57 7.86 -5.46 -7.33
N LYS A 58 8.54 -6.47 -6.79
CA LYS A 58 9.04 -7.62 -7.57
C LYS A 58 8.05 -8.77 -7.49
N VAL A 59 7.96 -9.55 -8.56
CA VAL A 59 7.22 -10.81 -8.56
C VAL A 59 8.01 -11.84 -7.76
N LEU A 60 7.33 -12.59 -6.91
CA LEU A 60 7.90 -13.68 -6.12
C LEU A 60 7.69 -15.00 -6.84
N SER A 61 8.69 -15.88 -6.81
CA SER A 61 8.61 -17.21 -7.40
C SER A 61 7.68 -18.13 -6.60
N ASP A 62 7.12 -19.12 -7.26
CA ASP A 62 6.28 -20.13 -6.60
C ASP A 62 7.08 -20.89 -5.54
N SER A 63 8.35 -21.22 -5.82
CA SER A 63 9.23 -21.90 -4.86
C SER A 63 9.44 -21.08 -3.57
N PHE A 64 9.64 -19.77 -3.69
CA PHE A 64 9.74 -18.89 -2.54
C PHE A 64 8.42 -18.85 -1.73
N LEU A 65 7.28 -18.74 -2.41
CA LEU A 65 5.99 -18.69 -1.73
C LEU A 65 5.67 -20.02 -1.00
N GLN A 66 6.01 -21.15 -1.61
CA GLN A 66 5.83 -22.48 -1.00
C GLN A 66 6.68 -22.72 0.25
N GLY A 67 7.80 -22.00 0.37
CA GLY A 67 8.67 -22.04 1.56
C GLY A 67 8.08 -21.40 2.83
N ASN A 68 6.90 -20.80 2.74
CA ASN A 68 6.21 -20.16 3.87
C ASN A 68 4.78 -20.70 3.99
N ARG A 69 4.28 -20.77 5.21
CA ARG A 69 2.94 -21.33 5.46
C ARG A 69 1.81 -20.47 4.91
N LEU A 70 1.93 -19.15 5.01
CA LEU A 70 0.92 -18.21 4.52
C LEU A 70 1.58 -16.92 4.01
N ASN A 71 1.33 -16.59 2.76
CA ASN A 71 1.85 -15.39 2.11
C ASN A 71 0.70 -14.43 1.82
N LEU A 72 0.77 -13.23 2.35
CA LEU A 72 -0.31 -12.23 2.30
C LEU A 72 0.17 -10.93 1.69
N VAL A 73 -0.53 -10.45 0.67
CA VAL A 73 -0.31 -9.13 0.06
C VAL A 73 -1.31 -8.14 0.62
N ILE A 74 -0.84 -6.95 0.98
CA ILE A 74 -1.70 -5.82 1.33
C ILE A 74 -1.81 -4.91 0.12
N HIS A 75 -2.96 -4.94 -0.54
CA HIS A 75 -3.22 -4.14 -1.73
C HIS A 75 -4.29 -3.09 -1.48
N ALA A 76 -3.96 -1.82 -1.69
CA ALA A 76 -4.84 -0.71 -1.32
C ALA A 76 -5.90 -0.41 -2.40
N SER A 77 -6.71 -1.40 -2.73
CA SER A 77 -7.85 -1.26 -3.65
C SER A 77 -9.01 -2.18 -3.30
N ASP A 78 -10.16 -1.94 -3.96
CA ASP A 78 -11.34 -2.79 -3.96
C ASP A 78 -11.20 -3.91 -5.00
N LEU A 79 -10.31 -4.88 -4.74
CA LEU A 79 -10.07 -5.98 -5.66
C LEU A 79 -11.38 -6.73 -6.04
N PRO A 80 -11.52 -7.07 -7.34
CA PRO A 80 -10.52 -7.12 -8.41
C PRO A 80 -10.23 -5.80 -9.12
N LYS A 81 -10.79 -4.69 -8.71
CA LYS A 81 -10.51 -3.36 -9.29
C LYS A 81 -9.14 -2.85 -8.84
N ASP A 82 -8.47 -2.12 -9.74
CA ASP A 82 -7.19 -1.45 -9.45
C ASP A 82 -6.05 -2.39 -9.02
N ARG A 83 -5.90 -3.54 -9.68
CA ARG A 83 -4.70 -4.37 -9.60
C ARG A 83 -3.48 -3.60 -10.09
N GLY A 84 -2.30 -4.01 -9.70
CA GLY A 84 -1.03 -3.45 -10.16
C GLY A 84 -0.58 -2.24 -9.33
N PHE A 85 -0.05 -1.22 -10.01
CA PHE A 85 0.72 -0.17 -9.34
C PHE A 85 -0.12 1.00 -8.83
N ALA A 86 0.38 1.63 -7.76
CA ALA A 86 -0.12 2.90 -7.20
C ALA A 86 -1.67 2.95 -7.01
N PRO A 87 -2.30 1.93 -6.42
CA PRO A 87 -3.76 1.82 -6.38
C PRO A 87 -4.43 3.00 -5.66
N VAL A 88 -3.86 3.52 -4.57
CA VAL A 88 -4.38 4.71 -3.87
C VAL A 88 -4.35 5.93 -4.79
N ALA A 89 -3.20 6.17 -5.46
CA ALA A 89 -3.05 7.33 -6.32
C ALA A 89 -4.05 7.29 -7.49
N ASN A 90 -4.24 6.13 -8.11
CA ASN A 90 -5.21 5.98 -9.19
C ASN A 90 -6.66 6.24 -8.74
N GLN A 91 -7.03 5.82 -7.53
CA GLN A 91 -8.34 6.12 -6.95
C GLN A 91 -8.51 7.63 -6.68
N VAL A 92 -7.48 8.28 -6.12
CA VAL A 92 -7.49 9.74 -5.87
C VAL A 92 -7.59 10.53 -7.17
N LEU A 93 -6.85 10.14 -8.23
CA LEU A 93 -6.94 10.79 -9.54
C LEU A 93 -8.34 10.71 -10.15
N ARG A 94 -9.10 9.66 -9.85
CA ARG A 94 -10.51 9.53 -10.23
C ARG A 94 -11.47 10.23 -9.27
N GLY A 95 -10.97 11.08 -8.37
CA GLY A 95 -11.78 11.86 -7.43
C GLY A 95 -12.28 11.09 -6.19
N LYS A 96 -11.85 9.84 -6.00
CA LYS A 96 -12.30 9.05 -4.84
C LYS A 96 -11.61 9.50 -3.57
N ASN A 97 -12.39 9.59 -2.50
CA ASN A 97 -11.91 9.81 -1.12
C ASN A 97 -12.23 8.62 -0.21
N GLU A 98 -13.15 7.75 -0.59
CA GLU A 98 -13.32 6.44 0.03
C GLU A 98 -12.38 5.44 -0.66
N ILE A 99 -11.39 4.96 0.07
CA ILE A 99 -10.34 4.08 -0.42
C ILE A 99 -10.47 2.71 0.25
N TYR A 100 -10.48 1.67 -0.55
CA TYR A 100 -10.46 0.30 -0.06
C TYR A 100 -9.04 -0.22 0.09
N ILE A 101 -8.88 -1.16 1.01
CA ILE A 101 -7.68 -1.95 1.20
C ILE A 101 -8.07 -3.42 1.33
N SER A 102 -7.38 -4.27 0.63
CA SER A 102 -7.61 -5.71 0.60
C SER A 102 -6.38 -6.45 1.11
N LEU A 103 -6.59 -7.44 1.97
CA LEU A 103 -5.59 -8.43 2.35
C LEU A 103 -5.89 -9.70 1.56
N ILE A 104 -4.95 -10.11 0.73
CA ILE A 104 -5.12 -11.23 -0.19
C ILE A 104 -4.00 -12.24 -0.06
N GLU A 105 -4.24 -13.46 -0.50
CA GLU A 105 -3.21 -14.46 -0.70
C GLU A 105 -2.28 -14.06 -1.84
N ALA A 106 -0.97 -14.21 -1.64
CA ALA A 106 -0.01 -14.05 -2.73
C ALA A 106 -0.06 -15.26 -3.64
N ASN A 107 -0.07 -15.04 -4.94
CA ASN A 107 0.05 -16.08 -5.95
C ASN A 107 0.85 -15.59 -7.17
N LYS A 108 1.09 -16.47 -8.13
CA LYS A 108 1.85 -16.20 -9.34
C LYS A 108 1.33 -15.01 -10.17
N LYS A 109 0.00 -14.82 -10.21
CA LYS A 109 -0.61 -13.68 -10.91
C LYS A 109 -0.78 -12.54 -9.93
N VAL A 110 -0.23 -11.38 -10.28
CA VAL A 110 -0.25 -10.18 -9.44
C VAL A 110 -1.68 -9.80 -9.04
N ASP A 111 -1.90 -9.64 -7.74
CA ASP A 111 -3.14 -9.19 -7.11
C ASP A 111 -4.40 -10.00 -7.46
N THR A 112 -4.24 -11.32 -7.74
CA THR A 112 -5.38 -12.19 -8.10
C THR A 112 -5.77 -13.20 -7.02
N GLY A 113 -5.04 -13.27 -5.91
CA GLY A 113 -5.29 -14.23 -4.83
C GLY A 113 -6.63 -14.03 -4.12
N CYS A 114 -7.01 -15.04 -3.35
CA CYS A 114 -8.22 -14.98 -2.52
C CYS A 114 -8.16 -13.85 -1.52
N ILE A 115 -9.28 -13.20 -1.26
CA ILE A 115 -9.40 -12.11 -0.31
C ILE A 115 -9.70 -12.69 1.08
N PHE A 116 -8.85 -12.36 2.05
CA PHE A 116 -9.06 -12.67 3.47
C PHE A 116 -9.86 -11.60 4.18
N LEU A 117 -9.46 -10.35 3.99
CA LEU A 117 -10.13 -9.19 4.57
C LEU A 117 -10.21 -8.05 3.56
N LYS A 118 -11.24 -7.24 3.70
CA LYS A 118 -11.39 -5.98 2.98
C LYS A 118 -11.87 -4.93 3.97
N GLN A 119 -11.23 -3.78 3.96
CA GLN A 119 -11.58 -2.63 4.79
C GLN A 119 -11.57 -1.37 3.94
N LYS A 120 -12.16 -0.31 4.45
CA LYS A 120 -12.11 1.01 3.82
C LYS A 120 -11.58 2.06 4.78
N PHE A 121 -10.99 3.10 4.22
CA PHE A 121 -10.60 4.29 4.95
C PHE A 121 -10.90 5.54 4.13
N TYR A 122 -10.90 6.69 4.79
CA TYR A 122 -11.34 7.94 4.19
C TYR A 122 -10.20 8.95 4.12
N LEU A 123 -10.09 9.58 2.95
CA LEU A 123 -9.26 10.75 2.72
C LEU A 123 -10.15 12.00 2.75
N LYS A 124 -9.60 13.12 3.16
CA LYS A 124 -10.21 14.43 2.88
C LYS A 124 -9.79 14.88 1.48
N GLY A 125 -10.66 15.60 0.77
CA GLY A 125 -10.29 16.20 -0.52
C GLY A 125 -9.08 17.13 -0.44
N THR A 126 -8.79 17.62 0.75
CA THR A 126 -7.67 18.51 1.10
C THR A 126 -6.41 17.78 1.56
N ASP A 127 -6.42 16.45 1.76
CA ASP A 127 -5.22 15.72 2.19
C ASP A 127 -4.15 15.80 1.12
N LEU A 128 -2.94 16.19 1.49
CA LEU A 128 -1.75 16.19 0.64
C LEU A 128 -0.99 14.85 0.77
N TYR A 129 0.07 14.70 0.00
CA TYR A 129 0.83 13.46 -0.15
C TYR A 129 1.17 12.75 1.16
N ASP A 130 1.74 13.47 2.13
CA ASP A 130 2.17 12.86 3.40
C ASP A 130 0.99 12.45 4.29
N GLU A 131 -0.12 13.23 4.25
CA GLU A 131 -1.35 12.86 4.96
C GLU A 131 -2.00 11.63 4.33
N ILE A 132 -2.04 11.55 2.99
CA ILE A 132 -2.54 10.37 2.26
C ILE A 132 -1.72 9.13 2.64
N ARG A 133 -0.38 9.25 2.67
CA ARG A 133 0.52 8.15 3.07
C ARG A 133 0.28 7.72 4.52
N SER A 134 0.19 8.67 5.44
CA SER A 134 -0.07 8.39 6.85
C SER A 134 -1.39 7.65 7.04
N LYS A 135 -2.47 8.12 6.44
CA LYS A 135 -3.79 7.46 6.50
C LYS A 135 -3.77 6.06 5.87
N THR A 136 -3.04 5.91 4.75
CA THR A 136 -2.85 4.61 4.11
C THR A 136 -2.10 3.64 5.04
N ALA A 137 -1.02 4.10 5.68
CA ALA A 137 -0.26 3.28 6.64
C ALA A 137 -1.12 2.82 7.82
N ILE A 138 -1.91 3.73 8.39
CA ILE A 138 -2.83 3.42 9.50
C ILE A 138 -3.85 2.34 9.06
N ALA A 139 -4.39 2.46 7.85
CA ALA A 139 -5.33 1.47 7.31
C ALA A 139 -4.65 0.10 7.08
N MET A 140 -3.41 0.08 6.58
CA MET A 140 -2.62 -1.15 6.44
C MET A 140 -2.39 -1.82 7.80
N ILE A 141 -2.03 -1.07 8.83
CA ILE A 141 -1.83 -1.59 10.18
C ILE A 141 -3.13 -2.15 10.76
N LYS A 142 -4.23 -1.45 10.56
CA LYS A 142 -5.55 -1.92 11.02
C LYS A 142 -5.93 -3.26 10.40
N ILE A 143 -5.76 -3.45 9.10
CA ILE A 143 -6.11 -4.71 8.44
C ILE A 143 -5.17 -5.86 8.86
N ILE A 144 -3.87 -5.58 9.06
CA ILE A 144 -2.90 -6.54 9.62
C ILE A 144 -3.36 -7.00 10.99
N ASN A 145 -3.61 -6.07 11.91
CA ASN A 145 -4.03 -6.39 13.27
C ASN A 145 -5.38 -7.12 13.31
N SER A 146 -6.31 -6.76 12.43
CA SER A 146 -7.59 -7.45 12.29
C SER A 146 -7.41 -8.91 11.85
N PHE A 147 -6.47 -9.17 10.94
CA PHE A 147 -6.13 -10.51 10.52
C PHE A 147 -5.44 -11.30 11.65
N LEU A 148 -4.43 -10.74 12.28
CA LEU A 148 -3.68 -11.37 13.38
C LEU A 148 -4.57 -11.70 14.59
N LYS A 149 -5.59 -10.89 14.84
CA LYS A 149 -6.58 -11.18 15.90
C LYS A 149 -7.34 -12.48 15.64
N GLN A 150 -7.62 -12.80 14.39
CA GLN A 150 -8.43 -13.96 13.97
C GLN A 150 -7.60 -15.22 13.72
N TYR A 151 -6.31 -15.06 13.37
CA TYR A 151 -5.43 -16.19 13.06
C TYR A 151 -5.07 -17.01 14.30
N PRO A 152 -5.04 -18.37 14.23
CA PRO A 152 -5.32 -19.21 13.04
C PRO A 152 -6.78 -19.66 12.90
N SER A 153 -7.66 -19.35 13.83
CA SER A 153 -8.93 -20.06 14.03
C SER A 153 -10.09 -19.62 13.12
N LYS A 154 -10.06 -18.39 12.57
CA LYS A 154 -11.16 -17.83 11.75
C LYS A 154 -10.62 -17.23 10.45
N ILE A 155 -10.10 -18.06 9.56
CA ILE A 155 -9.60 -17.58 8.27
C ILE A 155 -10.58 -18.00 7.18
N ASN A 156 -11.48 -17.10 6.84
CA ASN A 156 -12.33 -17.25 5.65
C ASN A 156 -11.67 -16.51 4.48
N ARG A 157 -11.49 -17.20 3.37
CA ARG A 157 -10.98 -16.63 2.12
C ARG A 157 -12.04 -16.70 1.04
N LYS A 158 -12.17 -15.64 0.26
CA LYS A 158 -13.16 -15.51 -0.80
C LYS A 158 -12.48 -15.24 -2.13
N PHE A 159 -12.91 -15.92 -3.19
CA PHE A 159 -12.45 -15.61 -4.54
C PHE A 159 -12.87 -14.18 -4.94
N GLN A 160 -12.01 -13.54 -5.71
CA GLN A 160 -12.35 -12.25 -6.31
C GLN A 160 -13.45 -12.43 -7.36
N LYS A 161 -14.48 -11.57 -7.32
CA LYS A 161 -15.59 -11.58 -8.27
C LYS A 161 -15.73 -10.21 -8.92
N GLY A 162 -16.09 -10.18 -10.21
CA GLY A 162 -16.36 -8.96 -10.98
C GLY A 162 -15.26 -8.59 -11.98
N LYS A 163 -15.46 -7.46 -12.69
CA LYS A 163 -14.53 -6.95 -13.69
C LYS A 163 -13.25 -6.42 -13.03
N SER A 164 -12.10 -6.80 -13.55
CA SER A 164 -10.80 -6.32 -13.12
C SER A 164 -10.23 -5.30 -14.09
N ASN A 165 -9.37 -4.42 -13.57
CA ASN A 165 -8.50 -3.56 -14.36
C ASN A 165 -7.10 -3.58 -13.74
N PHE A 166 -6.09 -3.22 -14.52
CA PHE A 166 -4.70 -3.18 -14.11
C PHE A 166 -4.11 -1.79 -14.30
N ASN A 167 -3.55 -1.24 -13.24
CA ASN A 167 -2.92 0.07 -13.24
C ASN A 167 -1.43 -0.06 -13.56
N LYS A 168 -0.97 0.72 -14.54
CA LYS A 168 0.46 0.84 -14.87
C LYS A 168 1.22 1.59 -13.77
N LYS A 169 2.53 1.40 -13.73
CA LYS A 169 3.42 2.13 -12.84
C LYS A 169 3.41 3.62 -13.21
N ARG A 170 3.25 4.48 -12.22
CA ARG A 170 3.36 5.93 -12.40
C ARG A 170 4.81 6.33 -12.67
N THR A 171 4.97 7.37 -13.46
CA THR A 171 6.25 7.98 -13.83
C THR A 171 6.23 9.47 -13.49
N ASP A 172 7.34 10.16 -13.67
CA ASP A 172 7.41 11.63 -13.47
C ASP A 172 6.44 12.38 -14.38
N LYS A 173 6.14 11.83 -15.57
CA LYS A 173 5.17 12.42 -16.51
C LYS A 173 3.77 12.58 -15.90
N ASP A 174 3.41 11.70 -14.95
CA ASP A 174 2.12 11.75 -14.26
C ASP A 174 1.98 12.91 -13.25
N ASN A 175 3.08 13.64 -13.00
CA ASN A 175 3.09 14.81 -12.13
C ASN A 175 3.14 16.13 -12.92
N LYS A 176 3.09 16.05 -14.27
CA LYS A 176 3.05 17.22 -15.13
C LYS A 176 1.69 17.92 -15.05
N LEU A 177 1.73 19.22 -14.80
CA LEU A 177 0.56 20.10 -14.82
C LEU A 177 0.42 20.74 -16.19
N ASN A 178 -0.80 21.07 -16.56
CA ASN A 178 -1.11 21.85 -17.74
C ASN A 178 -1.37 23.32 -17.34
N ILE A 179 -0.54 24.25 -17.79
CA ILE A 179 -0.63 25.68 -17.42
C ILE A 179 -1.94 26.34 -17.87
N ASN A 180 -2.59 25.77 -18.89
CA ASN A 180 -3.88 26.27 -19.40
C ASN A 180 -5.09 25.71 -18.65
N ARG A 181 -4.87 24.90 -17.60
CA ARG A 181 -5.94 24.39 -16.75
C ARG A 181 -5.89 25.00 -15.36
N SER A 182 -7.07 25.25 -14.78
CA SER A 182 -7.14 25.78 -13.41
C SER A 182 -6.51 24.80 -12.40
N ILE A 183 -5.95 25.34 -11.33
CA ILE A 183 -5.42 24.56 -10.20
C ILE A 183 -6.48 23.61 -9.64
N LYS A 184 -7.74 24.05 -9.53
CA LYS A 184 -8.87 23.24 -9.06
C LYS A 184 -9.03 21.95 -9.87
N LYS A 185 -8.95 22.02 -11.21
CA LYS A 185 -9.09 20.85 -12.10
C LYS A 185 -7.91 19.86 -12.00
N GLN A 186 -6.75 20.30 -11.49
CA GLN A 186 -5.53 19.52 -11.39
C GLN A 186 -5.12 19.23 -9.94
N PHE A 187 -5.94 19.60 -8.98
CA PHE A 187 -5.59 19.50 -7.57
C PHE A 187 -5.26 18.07 -7.14
N HIS A 188 -5.85 17.06 -7.79
CA HIS A 188 -5.51 15.66 -7.51
C HIS A 188 -4.06 15.29 -7.88
N ILE A 189 -3.48 15.92 -8.90
CA ILE A 189 -2.06 15.75 -9.25
C ILE A 189 -1.20 16.38 -8.15
N LEU A 190 -1.52 17.61 -7.74
CA LEU A 190 -0.79 18.33 -6.70
C LEU A 190 -0.78 17.58 -5.37
N ARG A 191 -1.96 17.11 -4.91
CA ARG A 191 -2.07 16.40 -3.63
C ARG A 191 -1.41 15.02 -3.63
N LEU A 192 -1.10 14.44 -4.79
CA LEU A 192 -0.38 13.18 -4.94
C LEU A 192 1.12 13.36 -5.18
N SER A 193 1.57 14.59 -5.43
CA SER A 193 2.97 14.88 -5.68
C SER A 193 3.74 15.02 -4.38
N SER A 194 4.92 14.39 -4.32
CA SER A 194 5.85 14.54 -3.20
C SER A 194 6.74 15.76 -3.43
N ASN A 195 6.67 16.73 -2.54
CA ASN A 195 7.53 17.92 -2.60
C ASN A 195 9.03 17.60 -2.59
N LYS A 196 9.41 16.43 -2.08
CA LYS A 196 10.81 15.99 -1.94
C LYS A 196 11.25 15.09 -3.11
N ASN A 197 10.47 14.06 -3.45
CA ASN A 197 10.95 12.97 -4.31
C ASN A 197 10.45 13.06 -5.75
N PHE A 198 9.22 13.53 -5.95
CA PHE A 198 8.58 13.68 -7.28
C PHE A 198 7.54 14.79 -7.23
N PRO A 199 7.99 16.06 -7.20
CA PRO A 199 7.11 17.21 -7.14
C PRO A 199 6.30 17.37 -8.43
N ALA A 200 5.21 18.12 -8.34
CA ALA A 200 4.50 18.56 -9.53
C ALA A 200 5.37 19.55 -10.32
N TYR A 201 5.15 19.60 -11.61
CA TYR A 201 5.88 20.52 -12.49
C TYR A 201 5.05 20.92 -13.71
N PHE A 202 5.45 22.00 -14.35
CA PHE A 202 4.92 22.43 -15.64
C PHE A 202 6.03 23.03 -16.51
N TYR A 203 5.73 23.24 -17.77
CA TYR A 203 6.60 23.97 -18.70
C TYR A 203 5.96 25.29 -19.08
N ASN A 204 6.77 26.35 -19.14
CA ASN A 204 6.40 27.63 -19.69
C ASN A 204 7.56 28.14 -20.56
N GLN A 205 7.29 28.53 -21.80
CA GLN A 205 8.28 28.98 -22.77
C GLN A 205 9.50 28.04 -22.90
N GLY A 206 9.27 26.74 -22.88
CA GLY A 206 10.32 25.72 -22.97
C GLY A 206 11.01 25.36 -21.65
N GLU A 207 10.90 26.19 -20.62
CA GLU A 207 11.53 25.95 -19.31
C GLU A 207 10.66 25.15 -18.36
N LYS A 208 11.29 24.27 -17.58
CA LYS A 208 10.63 23.42 -16.58
C LYS A 208 10.60 24.09 -15.23
N TYR A 209 9.39 24.28 -14.70
CA TYR A 209 9.17 24.85 -13.36
C TYR A 209 8.68 23.77 -12.40
N ILE A 210 9.27 23.72 -11.20
CA ILE A 210 8.88 22.80 -10.11
C ILE A 210 7.92 23.50 -9.18
N LEU A 211 6.75 22.87 -8.94
CA LEU A 211 5.74 23.38 -8.02
C LEU A 211 5.67 22.51 -6.77
N LYS A 212 5.84 23.14 -5.62
CA LYS A 212 5.67 22.53 -4.30
C LYS A 212 4.45 23.09 -3.62
N ILE A 213 3.67 22.24 -2.95
CA ILE A 213 2.43 22.63 -2.28
C ILE A 213 2.50 22.34 -0.80
N TYR A 214 2.08 23.28 0.01
CA TYR A 214 1.98 23.18 1.46
C TYR A 214 0.62 23.69 1.91
N LYS A 215 0.11 23.14 3.01
CA LYS A 215 -1.02 23.76 3.71
C LYS A 215 -0.50 24.87 4.61
N ASP A 216 -1.22 25.97 4.62
CA ASP A 216 -1.03 26.94 5.67
C ASP A 216 -1.41 26.30 7.02
N LYS A 217 -0.48 26.35 7.96
CA LYS A 217 -0.75 25.96 9.34
C LYS A 217 -1.43 27.18 9.99
N LYS A 218 -2.75 27.17 9.98
CA LYS A 218 -3.46 28.09 10.87
C LYS A 218 -2.92 27.87 12.27
N LYS A 219 -2.37 28.93 12.85
CA LYS A 219 -1.99 29.00 14.27
C LYS A 219 -3.19 28.72 15.17
#